data_e0635274194603e79514f23de91e0830
#
_entry.id   e0635274194603e79514f23de91e0830
#
_cell.length_a   1.000
_cell.length_b   1.000
_cell.length_c   1.000
_cell.angle_alpha   90.00
_cell.angle_beta   90.00
_cell.angle_gamma   90.00
#
_symmetry.space_group_name_H-M   'P 1'
#
loop_
_entity.id
_entity.type
_entity.pdbx_description
1 polymer ?
#
loop_
_entity_poly.entity_id
_entity_poly.type
_entity_poly.pdbx_seq_one_letter_code
_entity_poly.pdbx_strand_id
1 'polypeptide(L)'
;MKKIYLLSGPGTIEGFSNAVSNELKKNLKDAKTITFISSSPENHEKNINFVYGNDKIIGMINHLKGIANFKVVNLVDEMNKNLDINSDVIYLLGGNYETQLSFIKENKFDEILKNYNGILFCTSCGAMNIAKYGYYSKDDDIEESFFYEGIGLTNITIDPHFEIENDIQVEEAKKMSFEHVIYGVPNSSCIKVSDDNIEMIGKVYEFNNGNVIEYN
;
A
#
# COMPACT_ATOMS: atom_id res chain seq x y z
N MET A 1 18.58 -0.43 -5.92
CA MET A 1 18.19 -0.23 -4.50
C MET A 1 16.67 -0.21 -4.44
N LYS A 2 16.09 -1.18 -3.75
CA LYS A 2 14.65 -1.30 -3.56
C LYS A 2 14.14 -0.18 -2.66
N LYS A 3 13.05 0.47 -3.06
CA LYS A 3 12.30 1.42 -2.23
C LYS A 3 10.86 0.97 -2.13
N ILE A 4 10.35 0.90 -0.92
CA ILE A 4 8.98 0.49 -0.65
C ILE A 4 8.25 1.67 0.00
N TYR A 5 7.11 2.04 -0.56
CA TYR A 5 6.22 3.05 -0.02
C TYR A 5 4.95 2.38 0.48
N LEU A 6 4.72 2.46 1.77
CA LEU A 6 3.54 1.95 2.46
C LEU A 6 2.59 3.11 2.70
N LEU A 7 1.47 3.11 2.01
CA LEU A 7 0.48 4.19 2.04
C LEU A 7 -0.90 3.64 2.41
N SER A 8 -1.71 4.47 3.02
CA SER A 8 -3.14 4.18 3.12
C SER A 8 -3.85 4.39 1.78
N GLY A 9 -3.52 5.47 1.09
CA GLY A 9 -4.04 5.80 -0.23
C GLY A 9 -4.02 7.31 -0.47
N PRO A 10 -4.30 7.76 -1.69
CA PRO A 10 -4.64 9.15 -1.92
C PRO A 10 -6.02 9.42 -1.30
N GLY A 11 -6.21 10.58 -0.72
CA GLY A 11 -7.55 11.05 -0.36
C GLY A 11 -8.48 11.02 -1.58
N THR A 12 -9.76 10.76 -1.37
CA THR A 12 -10.73 10.50 -2.46
C THR A 12 -10.84 11.65 -3.48
N ILE A 13 -10.59 12.89 -3.05
CA ILE A 13 -10.68 14.10 -3.89
C ILE A 13 -9.34 14.83 -3.91
N GLU A 14 -8.63 14.90 -2.78
CA GLU A 14 -7.46 15.75 -2.58
C GLU A 14 -6.16 15.11 -3.10
N GLY A 15 -6.16 13.80 -3.39
CA GLY A 15 -4.96 13.08 -3.80
C GLY A 15 -3.98 12.87 -2.65
N PHE A 16 -2.69 12.75 -2.96
CA PHE A 16 -1.64 12.62 -1.97
C PHE A 16 -1.35 13.98 -1.30
N SER A 17 -1.03 13.97 0.00
CA SER A 17 -0.59 15.18 0.70
C SER A 17 0.64 15.81 0.03
N ASN A 18 0.90 17.09 0.31
CA ASN A 18 2.07 17.78 -0.23
C ASN A 18 3.39 17.11 0.16
N ALA A 19 3.49 16.59 1.39
CA ALA A 19 4.68 15.87 1.87
C ALA A 19 4.92 14.61 1.04
N VAL A 20 3.90 13.75 0.91
CA VAL A 20 3.96 12.53 0.11
C VAL A 20 4.22 12.87 -1.36
N SER A 21 3.48 13.82 -1.96
CA SER A 21 3.66 14.22 -3.36
C SER A 21 5.07 14.70 -3.66
N ASN A 22 5.70 15.48 -2.78
CA ASN A 22 7.06 15.97 -2.96
C ASN A 22 8.09 14.83 -2.89
N GLU A 23 7.93 13.90 -1.96
CA GLU A 23 8.80 12.74 -1.86
C GLU A 23 8.67 11.83 -3.11
N LEU A 24 7.44 11.62 -3.57
CA LEU A 24 7.18 10.85 -4.77
C LEU A 24 7.78 11.50 -6.02
N LYS A 25 7.61 12.83 -6.22
CA LYS A 25 8.22 13.57 -7.32
C LYS A 25 9.73 13.38 -7.38
N LYS A 26 10.39 13.47 -6.22
CA LYS A 26 11.85 13.30 -6.11
C LYS A 26 12.31 11.92 -6.61
N ASN A 27 11.54 10.87 -6.32
CA ASN A 27 11.93 9.49 -6.61
C ASN A 27 11.38 8.96 -7.94
N LEU A 28 10.25 9.49 -8.44
CA LEU A 28 9.60 9.03 -9.67
C LEU A 28 9.88 9.88 -10.91
N LYS A 29 10.68 10.94 -10.81
CA LYS A 29 10.94 11.88 -11.93
C LYS A 29 11.42 11.23 -13.22
N ASP A 30 12.17 10.14 -13.12
CA ASP A 30 12.75 9.40 -14.24
C ASP A 30 11.96 8.14 -14.60
N ALA A 31 10.98 7.75 -13.79
CA ALA A 31 10.14 6.58 -14.04
C ALA A 31 9.25 6.77 -15.28
N LYS A 32 9.25 5.79 -16.18
CA LYS A 32 8.48 5.81 -17.43
C LYS A 32 7.43 4.71 -17.48
N THR A 33 7.61 3.66 -16.72
CA THR A 33 6.75 2.47 -16.74
C THR A 33 6.20 2.18 -15.36
N ILE A 34 4.92 1.83 -15.29
CA ILE A 34 4.25 1.42 -14.05
C ILE A 34 3.38 0.20 -14.31
N THR A 35 3.45 -0.77 -13.42
CA THR A 35 2.58 -1.95 -13.44
C THR A 35 1.75 -1.98 -12.17
N PHE A 36 0.42 -1.96 -12.33
CA PHE A 36 -0.53 -2.13 -11.24
C PHE A 36 -0.86 -3.61 -11.04
N ILE A 37 -0.79 -4.09 -9.81
CA ILE A 37 -1.25 -5.43 -9.40
C ILE A 37 -2.58 -5.26 -8.68
N SER A 38 -3.61 -5.92 -9.19
CA SER A 38 -4.99 -5.80 -8.72
C SER A 38 -5.19 -6.43 -7.33
N SER A 39 -6.15 -5.89 -6.59
CA SER A 39 -6.72 -6.47 -5.37
C SER A 39 -8.08 -7.16 -5.59
N SER A 40 -8.60 -7.10 -6.80
CA SER A 40 -9.82 -7.80 -7.24
C SER A 40 -9.54 -8.42 -8.62
N PRO A 41 -8.63 -9.42 -8.70
CA PRO A 41 -8.09 -9.89 -9.97
C PRO A 41 -9.15 -10.45 -10.93
N GLU A 42 -10.24 -10.94 -10.40
CA GLU A 42 -11.40 -11.48 -11.17
C GLU A 42 -12.27 -10.40 -11.81
N ASN A 43 -12.13 -9.13 -11.42
CA ASN A 43 -12.99 -8.03 -11.88
C ASN A 43 -12.21 -6.99 -12.70
N HIS A 44 -11.96 -7.32 -13.97
CA HIS A 44 -11.17 -6.48 -14.87
C HIS A 44 -11.74 -5.06 -15.04
N GLU A 45 -13.06 -4.91 -15.18
CA GLU A 45 -13.70 -3.59 -15.33
C GLU A 45 -13.49 -2.71 -14.09
N LYS A 46 -13.65 -3.28 -12.89
CA LYS A 46 -13.35 -2.58 -11.64
C LYS A 46 -11.89 -2.14 -11.59
N ASN A 47 -10.97 -3.01 -12.00
CA ASN A 47 -9.54 -2.72 -12.02
C ASN A 47 -9.18 -1.59 -12.98
N ILE A 48 -9.76 -1.60 -14.19
CA ILE A 48 -9.62 -0.50 -15.17
C ILE A 48 -10.10 0.82 -14.57
N ASN A 49 -11.25 0.83 -13.92
CA ASN A 49 -11.78 2.03 -13.25
C ASN A 49 -10.89 2.51 -12.11
N PHE A 50 -10.29 1.60 -11.32
CA PHE A 50 -9.33 1.97 -10.27
C PHE A 50 -8.06 2.60 -10.85
N VAL A 51 -7.55 2.10 -11.97
CA VAL A 51 -6.32 2.60 -12.59
C VAL A 51 -6.57 3.90 -13.34
N TYR A 52 -7.55 3.93 -14.22
CA TYR A 52 -7.77 5.05 -15.17
C TYR A 52 -8.87 6.03 -14.74
N GLY A 53 -9.77 5.61 -13.90
CA GLY A 53 -10.94 6.36 -13.47
C GLY A 53 -12.12 6.23 -14.43
N ASN A 54 -13.23 6.83 -14.03
CA ASN A 54 -14.45 6.99 -14.82
C ASN A 54 -15.18 8.27 -14.36
N ASP A 55 -16.43 8.46 -14.77
CA ASP A 55 -17.22 9.65 -14.41
C ASP A 55 -17.46 9.83 -12.91
N LYS A 56 -17.23 8.79 -12.09
CA LYS A 56 -17.49 8.77 -10.64
C LYS A 56 -16.22 8.62 -9.81
N ILE A 57 -15.15 8.08 -10.37
CA ILE A 57 -13.93 7.70 -9.64
C ILE A 57 -12.72 8.32 -10.32
N ILE A 58 -11.92 9.04 -9.55
CA ILE A 58 -10.59 9.50 -9.99
C ILE A 58 -9.65 8.30 -9.96
N GLY A 59 -9.17 7.89 -11.13
CA GLY A 59 -8.24 6.76 -11.21
C GLY A 59 -6.87 7.07 -10.65
N MET A 60 -6.17 6.04 -10.21
CA MET A 60 -4.85 6.16 -9.58
C MET A 60 -3.84 6.89 -10.46
N ILE A 61 -3.88 6.66 -11.77
CA ILE A 61 -2.99 7.35 -12.72
C ILE A 61 -3.25 8.87 -12.72
N ASN A 62 -4.47 9.32 -12.46
CA ASN A 62 -4.80 10.73 -12.36
C ASN A 62 -4.26 11.37 -11.07
N HIS A 63 -4.25 10.63 -9.95
CA HIS A 63 -3.60 11.09 -8.71
C HIS A 63 -2.08 11.20 -8.87
N LEU A 64 -1.48 10.40 -9.76
CA LEU A 64 -0.05 10.45 -10.06
C LEU A 64 0.31 11.52 -11.11
N LYS A 65 -0.66 12.18 -11.76
CA LYS A 65 -0.40 13.30 -12.66
C LYS A 65 0.30 14.44 -11.90
N GLY A 66 1.36 14.99 -12.51
CA GLY A 66 2.19 16.01 -11.87
C GLY A 66 3.19 15.49 -10.83
N ILE A 67 3.17 14.18 -10.53
CA ILE A 67 4.17 13.47 -9.75
C ILE A 67 5.14 12.75 -10.69
N ALA A 68 4.61 11.95 -11.63
CA ALA A 68 5.38 11.22 -12.63
C ALA A 68 4.67 11.26 -13.99
N ASN A 69 5.43 11.03 -15.06
CA ASN A 69 4.91 10.97 -16.43
C ASN A 69 5.15 9.57 -17.01
N PHE A 70 4.29 8.63 -16.64
CA PHE A 70 4.34 7.26 -17.14
C PHE A 70 3.92 7.20 -18.61
N LYS A 71 4.74 6.57 -19.44
CA LYS A 71 4.48 6.32 -20.86
C LYS A 71 3.86 4.95 -21.10
N VAL A 72 4.13 4.00 -20.21
CA VAL A 72 3.58 2.65 -20.24
C VAL A 72 2.90 2.38 -18.92
N VAL A 73 1.65 1.98 -18.97
CA VAL A 73 0.82 1.63 -17.83
C VAL A 73 0.27 0.24 -18.05
N ASN A 74 0.69 -0.70 -17.22
CA ASN A 74 0.22 -2.08 -17.24
C ASN A 74 -0.73 -2.32 -16.08
N LEU A 75 -1.69 -3.20 -16.30
CA LEU A 75 -2.58 -3.71 -15.24
C LEU A 75 -2.50 -5.23 -15.26
N VAL A 76 -2.17 -5.82 -14.12
CA VAL A 76 -2.10 -7.27 -13.91
C VAL A 76 -3.29 -7.72 -13.06
N ASP A 77 -4.11 -8.54 -13.66
CA ASP A 77 -5.26 -9.23 -13.10
C ASP A 77 -5.43 -10.60 -13.81
N GLU A 78 -6.52 -11.32 -13.58
CA GLU A 78 -6.74 -12.63 -14.20
C GLU A 78 -6.67 -12.62 -15.73
N MET A 79 -7.12 -11.54 -16.38
CA MET A 79 -7.07 -11.41 -17.85
C MET A 79 -5.63 -11.21 -18.36
N ASN A 80 -4.78 -10.59 -17.56
CA ASN A 80 -3.44 -10.14 -17.95
C ASN A 80 -2.32 -10.69 -17.06
N LYS A 81 -2.54 -11.79 -16.35
CA LYS A 81 -1.58 -12.37 -15.39
C LYS A 81 -0.24 -12.83 -16.00
N ASN A 82 -0.18 -12.97 -17.31
CA ASN A 82 1.05 -13.35 -18.02
C ASN A 82 1.88 -12.13 -18.48
N LEU A 83 1.46 -10.90 -18.16
CA LEU A 83 2.26 -9.71 -18.46
C LEU A 83 3.59 -9.73 -17.70
N ASP A 84 4.64 -9.28 -18.37
CA ASP A 84 5.91 -8.99 -17.69
C ASP A 84 5.68 -7.80 -16.75
N ILE A 85 5.89 -8.02 -15.44
CA ILE A 85 5.76 -6.97 -14.43
C ILE A 85 7.04 -6.16 -14.22
N ASN A 86 8.04 -6.32 -15.06
CA ASN A 86 9.29 -5.58 -15.00
C ASN A 86 9.09 -4.13 -15.46
N SER A 87 8.75 -3.27 -14.52
CA SER A 87 8.54 -1.83 -14.70
C SER A 87 9.42 -1.01 -13.77
N ASP A 88 9.56 0.30 -14.01
CA ASP A 88 10.27 1.19 -13.07
C ASP A 88 9.56 1.26 -11.72
N VAL A 89 8.23 1.13 -11.75
CA VAL A 89 7.35 1.13 -10.57
C VAL A 89 6.40 -0.06 -10.63
N ILE A 90 6.28 -0.79 -9.54
CA ILE A 90 5.19 -1.76 -9.33
C ILE A 90 4.28 -1.20 -8.24
N TYR A 91 2.99 -1.18 -8.51
CA TYR A 91 1.96 -0.64 -7.62
C TYR A 91 0.97 -1.73 -7.21
N LEU A 92 0.96 -2.10 -5.93
CA LEU A 92 -0.06 -2.97 -5.36
C LEU A 92 -1.28 -2.13 -4.95
N LEU A 93 -2.41 -2.37 -5.60
CA LEU A 93 -3.65 -1.64 -5.34
C LEU A 93 -4.26 -2.00 -3.99
N GLY A 94 -5.00 -1.07 -3.40
CA GLY A 94 -5.85 -1.32 -2.24
C GLY A 94 -7.12 -2.09 -2.60
N GLY A 95 -7.79 -2.69 -1.62
CA GLY A 95 -9.05 -3.43 -1.76
C GLY A 95 -9.12 -4.65 -0.85
N ASN A 96 -9.41 -5.84 -1.37
CA ASN A 96 -9.47 -7.05 -0.57
C ASN A 96 -8.08 -7.68 -0.42
N TYR A 97 -7.63 -7.85 0.84
CA TYR A 97 -6.28 -8.36 1.15
C TYR A 97 -6.12 -9.83 0.76
N GLU A 98 -7.13 -10.64 1.02
CA GLU A 98 -7.10 -12.10 0.83
C GLU A 98 -7.04 -12.47 -0.65
N THR A 99 -7.93 -11.86 -1.46
CA THR A 99 -7.95 -12.12 -2.91
C THR A 99 -6.67 -11.64 -3.58
N GLN A 100 -6.12 -10.49 -3.19
CA GLN A 100 -4.84 -10.02 -3.72
C GLN A 100 -3.68 -10.92 -3.30
N LEU A 101 -3.60 -11.32 -2.03
CA LEU A 101 -2.52 -12.16 -1.52
C LEU A 101 -2.52 -13.54 -2.18
N SER A 102 -3.70 -14.15 -2.33
CA SER A 102 -3.88 -15.42 -3.04
C SER A 102 -3.43 -15.29 -4.50
N PHE A 103 -3.90 -14.27 -5.21
CA PHE A 103 -3.52 -14.00 -6.60
C PHE A 103 -2.00 -13.83 -6.78
N ILE A 104 -1.34 -13.10 -5.88
CA ILE A 104 0.10 -12.90 -5.89
C ILE A 104 0.83 -14.23 -5.70
N LYS A 105 0.43 -15.04 -4.72
CA LYS A 105 1.09 -16.33 -4.41
C LYS A 105 0.84 -17.38 -5.50
N GLU A 106 -0.37 -17.52 -5.99
CA GLU A 106 -0.74 -18.50 -7.03
C GLU A 106 -0.02 -18.24 -8.36
N ASN A 107 0.22 -16.98 -8.69
CA ASN A 107 0.93 -16.59 -9.91
C ASN A 107 2.44 -16.34 -9.69
N LYS A 108 2.98 -16.65 -8.51
CA LYS A 108 4.40 -16.49 -8.13
C LYS A 108 4.93 -15.06 -8.26
N PHE A 109 4.06 -14.07 -8.17
CA PHE A 109 4.47 -12.67 -8.17
C PHE A 109 5.25 -12.30 -6.91
N ASP A 110 5.04 -13.02 -5.79
CA ASP A 110 5.84 -12.84 -4.57
C ASP A 110 7.33 -13.11 -4.80
N GLU A 111 7.69 -14.13 -5.62
CA GLU A 111 9.07 -14.42 -6.00
C GLU A 111 9.68 -13.26 -6.84
N ILE A 112 8.89 -12.71 -7.77
CA ILE A 112 9.31 -11.57 -8.59
C ILE A 112 9.49 -10.33 -7.70
N LEU A 113 8.52 -10.03 -6.84
CA LEU A 113 8.56 -8.90 -5.91
C LEU A 113 9.74 -8.97 -4.94
N LYS A 114 10.11 -10.18 -4.46
CA LYS A 114 11.29 -10.40 -3.61
C LYS A 114 12.58 -10.01 -4.33
N ASN A 115 12.69 -10.30 -5.61
CA ASN A 115 13.87 -10.04 -6.42
C ASN A 115 13.86 -8.67 -7.13
N TYR A 116 12.73 -7.97 -7.10
CA TYR A 116 12.60 -6.66 -7.75
C TYR A 116 13.40 -5.58 -7.02
N ASN A 117 14.16 -4.78 -7.77
CA ASN A 117 15.06 -3.74 -7.25
C ASN A 117 14.63 -2.31 -7.63
N GLY A 118 13.38 -2.11 -7.99
CA GLY A 118 12.80 -0.81 -8.31
C GLY A 118 12.01 -0.21 -7.16
N ILE A 119 10.96 0.54 -7.51
CA ILE A 119 10.09 1.22 -6.58
C ILE A 119 8.79 0.42 -6.43
N LEU A 120 8.50 -0.01 -5.21
CA LEU A 120 7.22 -0.61 -4.83
C LEU A 120 6.34 0.44 -4.18
N PHE A 121 5.18 0.64 -4.76
CA PHE A 121 4.09 1.43 -4.22
C PHE A 121 3.01 0.48 -3.72
N CYS A 122 2.59 0.63 -2.49
CA CYS A 122 1.63 -0.28 -1.88
C CYS A 122 0.61 0.52 -1.09
N THR A 123 -0.66 0.40 -1.45
CA THR A 123 -1.75 1.13 -0.78
C THR A 123 -2.69 0.18 -0.05
N SER A 124 -3.11 0.59 1.16
CA SER A 124 -4.11 -0.12 1.96
C SER A 124 -3.77 -1.62 2.05
N CYS A 125 -4.64 -2.53 1.62
CA CYS A 125 -4.36 -3.97 1.66
C CYS A 125 -3.07 -4.36 0.93
N GLY A 126 -2.68 -3.65 -0.14
CA GLY A 126 -1.41 -3.90 -0.81
C GLY A 126 -0.20 -3.65 0.09
N ALA A 127 -0.27 -2.63 0.95
CA ALA A 127 0.76 -2.36 1.93
C ALA A 127 0.75 -3.34 3.11
N MET A 128 -0.42 -3.81 3.52
CA MET A 128 -0.56 -4.88 4.50
C MET A 128 0.04 -6.19 3.98
N ASN A 129 -0.26 -6.55 2.72
CA ASN A 129 0.11 -7.83 2.11
C ASN A 129 1.62 -7.99 1.90
N ILE A 130 2.38 -6.91 1.68
CA ILE A 130 3.84 -7.03 1.49
C ILE A 130 4.61 -7.15 2.80
N ALA A 131 4.02 -6.83 3.93
CA ALA A 131 4.60 -7.04 5.25
C ALA A 131 4.82 -8.53 5.54
N LYS A 132 5.69 -8.84 6.49
CA LYS A 132 5.81 -10.19 7.03
C LYS A 132 4.53 -10.61 7.74
N TYR A 133 3.96 -9.68 8.52
CA TYR A 133 2.67 -9.84 9.16
C TYR A 133 1.77 -8.69 8.72
N GLY A 134 0.69 -9.01 7.99
CA GLY A 134 -0.38 -8.07 7.73
C GLY A 134 -1.25 -7.94 8.99
N TYR A 135 -1.74 -6.75 9.27
CA TYR A 135 -2.67 -6.47 10.36
C TYR A 135 -4.02 -6.05 9.78
N TYR A 136 -5.07 -6.71 10.20
CA TYR A 136 -6.43 -6.33 9.88
C TYR A 136 -7.11 -5.83 11.14
N SER A 137 -7.39 -4.53 11.19
CA SER A 137 -8.06 -3.93 12.35
C SER A 137 -9.54 -4.22 12.35
N LYS A 138 -10.11 -4.33 13.56
CA LYS A 138 -11.54 -4.44 13.77
C LYS A 138 -12.26 -3.23 13.18
N ASP A 139 -13.32 -3.53 12.43
CA ASP A 139 -14.26 -2.55 11.87
C ASP A 139 -15.70 -3.08 11.94
N ASP A 140 -16.64 -2.44 11.23
CA ASP A 140 -18.05 -2.84 11.23
C ASP A 140 -18.29 -4.23 10.63
N ASP A 141 -17.38 -4.72 9.80
CA ASP A 141 -17.49 -6.01 9.09
C ASP A 141 -16.74 -7.15 9.83
N ILE A 142 -15.83 -6.81 10.76
CA ILE A 142 -14.96 -7.75 11.48
C ILE A 142 -15.03 -7.54 12.98
N GLU A 143 -15.39 -8.61 13.71
CA GLU A 143 -15.59 -8.54 15.16
C GLU A 143 -14.28 -8.42 15.96
N GLU A 144 -13.17 -8.96 15.46
CA GLU A 144 -11.88 -8.98 16.13
C GLU A 144 -10.73 -8.67 15.16
N SER A 145 -9.76 -7.88 15.62
CA SER A 145 -8.50 -7.64 14.90
C SER A 145 -7.64 -8.89 14.87
N PHE A 146 -6.90 -9.09 13.78
CA PHE A 146 -6.00 -10.24 13.66
C PHE A 146 -4.77 -9.94 12.79
N PHE A 147 -3.72 -10.77 12.98
CA PHE A 147 -2.57 -10.82 12.09
C PHE A 147 -2.66 -12.00 11.12
N TYR A 148 -2.08 -11.83 9.94
CA TYR A 148 -1.93 -12.88 8.95
C TYR A 148 -0.56 -12.83 8.29
N GLU A 149 -0.11 -13.94 7.71
CA GLU A 149 1.19 -14.02 7.03
C GLU A 149 1.11 -13.41 5.63
N GLY A 150 1.84 -12.30 5.42
CA GLY A 150 1.96 -11.63 4.13
C GLY A 150 3.09 -12.20 3.24
N ILE A 151 3.68 -11.35 2.38
CA ILE A 151 4.73 -11.73 1.43
C ILE A 151 6.13 -11.67 2.08
N GLY A 152 6.30 -10.86 3.11
CA GLY A 152 7.56 -10.75 3.86
C GLY A 152 8.64 -9.91 3.17
N LEU A 153 8.25 -8.84 2.46
CA LEU A 153 9.20 -7.88 1.87
C LEU A 153 9.68 -6.83 2.87
N THR A 154 8.94 -6.62 3.93
CA THR A 154 9.27 -5.72 5.04
C THR A 154 8.74 -6.28 6.36
N ASN A 155 9.36 -5.85 7.46
CA ASN A 155 8.87 -6.14 8.81
C ASN A 155 7.94 -5.03 9.34
N ILE A 156 7.60 -4.04 8.52
CA ILE A 156 6.71 -2.94 8.91
C ILE A 156 5.27 -3.38 8.71
N THR A 157 4.56 -3.56 9.81
CA THR A 157 3.12 -3.86 9.83
C THR A 157 2.35 -2.56 9.95
N ILE A 158 1.47 -2.27 9.00
CA ILE A 158 0.67 -1.05 9.02
C ILE A 158 -0.80 -1.32 9.32
N ASP A 159 -1.44 -0.34 9.97
CA ASP A 159 -2.88 -0.14 10.01
C ASP A 159 -3.21 1.03 9.07
N PRO A 160 -3.67 0.76 7.84
CA PRO A 160 -4.00 1.81 6.89
C PRO A 160 -5.31 2.50 7.25
N HIS A 161 -5.51 3.73 6.71
CA HIS A 161 -6.69 4.56 6.97
C HIS A 161 -6.88 4.88 8.47
N PHE A 162 -5.77 4.88 9.20
CA PHE A 162 -5.78 5.08 10.64
C PHE A 162 -6.26 6.49 11.02
N GLU A 163 -7.14 6.56 12.01
CA GLU A 163 -7.66 7.80 12.57
C GLU A 163 -7.42 7.81 14.08
N ILE A 164 -6.57 8.72 14.57
CA ILE A 164 -6.21 8.78 15.99
C ILE A 164 -7.41 9.16 16.88
N GLU A 165 -8.43 9.80 16.30
CA GLU A 165 -9.69 10.14 16.95
C GLU A 165 -10.68 8.95 17.04
N ASN A 166 -10.37 7.83 16.40
CA ASN A 166 -11.15 6.60 16.48
C ASN A 166 -10.67 5.75 17.67
N ASP A 167 -11.35 5.88 18.81
CA ASP A 167 -10.99 5.17 20.03
C ASP A 167 -10.93 3.64 19.85
N ILE A 168 -11.77 3.06 18.98
CA ILE A 168 -11.79 1.61 18.71
C ILE A 168 -10.49 1.19 18.03
N GLN A 169 -10.07 1.88 16.95
CA GLN A 169 -8.82 1.60 16.29
C GLN A 169 -7.62 1.75 17.23
N VAL A 170 -7.61 2.82 18.04
CA VAL A 170 -6.52 3.09 18.99
C VAL A 170 -6.41 1.99 20.03
N GLU A 171 -7.50 1.59 20.68
CA GLU A 171 -7.47 0.57 21.73
C GLU A 171 -7.15 -0.83 21.15
N GLU A 172 -7.68 -1.18 19.98
CA GLU A 172 -7.31 -2.42 19.30
C GLU A 172 -5.83 -2.43 18.88
N ALA A 173 -5.31 -1.35 18.29
CA ALA A 173 -3.90 -1.27 17.93
C ALA A 173 -2.99 -1.36 19.16
N LYS A 174 -3.34 -0.71 20.29
CA LYS A 174 -2.60 -0.87 21.55
C LYS A 174 -2.59 -2.33 22.03
N LYS A 175 -3.75 -2.97 22.07
CA LYS A 175 -3.92 -4.37 22.48
C LYS A 175 -3.09 -5.31 21.61
N MET A 176 -3.20 -5.18 20.30
CA MET A 176 -2.51 -6.03 19.33
C MET A 176 -0.98 -5.75 19.27
N SER A 177 -0.55 -4.56 19.66
CA SER A 177 0.86 -4.17 19.65
C SER A 177 1.76 -4.91 20.68
N PHE A 178 1.18 -5.70 21.57
CA PHE A 178 1.93 -6.63 22.41
C PHE A 178 2.46 -7.84 21.65
N GLU A 179 1.85 -8.16 20.51
CA GLU A 179 2.30 -9.26 19.64
C GLU A 179 3.29 -8.77 18.58
N HIS A 180 2.92 -7.69 17.86
CA HIS A 180 3.75 -7.05 16.84
C HIS A 180 3.62 -5.54 16.90
N VAL A 181 4.71 -4.82 16.58
CA VAL A 181 4.65 -3.36 16.38
C VAL A 181 3.73 -3.04 15.21
N ILE A 182 2.80 -2.10 15.41
CA ILE A 182 1.83 -1.66 14.41
C ILE A 182 2.06 -0.17 14.13
N TYR A 183 2.04 0.21 12.87
CA TYR A 183 2.11 1.61 12.47
C TYR A 183 0.77 2.06 11.91
N GLY A 184 0.04 2.89 12.68
CA GLY A 184 -1.15 3.58 12.22
C GLY A 184 -0.78 4.65 11.19
N VAL A 185 -1.24 4.50 9.95
CA VAL A 185 -0.91 5.38 8.82
C VAL A 185 -2.17 6.09 8.31
N PRO A 186 -2.34 7.39 8.60
CA PRO A 186 -3.44 8.18 8.02
C PRO A 186 -3.35 8.33 6.50
N ASN A 187 -4.47 8.67 5.85
CA ASN A 187 -4.55 8.86 4.38
C ASN A 187 -3.59 9.90 3.82
N SER A 188 -3.13 10.85 4.61
CA SER A 188 -2.18 11.89 4.20
C SER A 188 -0.71 11.52 4.38
N SER A 189 -0.42 10.29 4.84
CA SER A 189 0.90 9.87 5.31
C SER A 189 1.42 8.64 4.59
N CYS A 190 2.70 8.39 4.75
CA CYS A 190 3.41 7.27 4.12
C CYS A 190 4.59 6.84 4.98
N ILE A 191 4.90 5.56 4.98
CA ILE A 191 6.17 5.03 5.47
C ILE A 191 7.00 4.61 4.25
N LYS A 192 8.20 5.14 4.13
CA LYS A 192 9.17 4.74 3.11
C LYS A 192 10.22 3.84 3.74
N VAL A 193 10.41 2.67 3.15
CA VAL A 193 11.45 1.72 3.52
C VAL A 193 12.45 1.61 2.39
N SER A 194 13.74 1.82 2.68
CA SER A 194 14.83 1.66 1.73
C SER A 194 16.03 1.04 2.43
N ASP A 195 16.42 -0.17 2.01
CA ASP A 195 17.38 -1.00 2.73
C ASP A 195 17.03 -1.08 4.24
N ASP A 196 17.91 -0.62 5.14
CA ASP A 196 17.67 -0.60 6.59
C ASP A 196 17.09 0.74 7.10
N ASN A 197 16.78 1.67 6.20
CA ASN A 197 16.28 3.00 6.58
C ASN A 197 14.76 3.09 6.46
N ILE A 198 14.12 3.58 7.51
CA ILE A 198 12.68 3.82 7.59
C ILE A 198 12.46 5.32 7.76
N GLU A 199 11.71 5.93 6.86
CA GLU A 199 11.35 7.34 6.89
C GLU A 199 9.82 7.48 7.03
N MET A 200 9.38 8.22 8.04
CA MET A 200 7.97 8.61 8.21
C MET A 200 7.74 9.90 7.42
N ILE A 201 6.70 9.93 6.59
CA ILE A 201 6.35 11.08 5.73
C ILE A 201 4.93 11.51 6.07
N GLY A 202 4.80 12.62 6.77
CA GLY A 202 3.56 13.02 7.44
C GLY A 202 3.38 12.30 8.77
N LYS A 203 2.23 12.45 9.39
CA LYS A 203 1.94 11.83 10.68
C LYS A 203 1.84 10.32 10.59
N VAL A 204 2.55 9.63 11.46
CA VAL A 204 2.49 8.17 11.64
C VAL A 204 2.48 7.89 13.15
N TYR A 205 1.71 6.88 13.55
CA TYR A 205 1.59 6.47 14.95
C TYR A 205 2.16 5.07 15.13
N GLU A 206 3.22 4.94 15.93
CA GLU A 206 3.78 3.62 16.28
C GLU A 206 3.11 3.11 17.55
N PHE A 207 2.54 1.92 17.48
CA PHE A 207 2.03 1.17 18.61
C PHE A 207 3.01 0.05 18.95
N ASN A 208 3.51 0.07 20.19
CA ASN A 208 4.53 -0.87 20.65
C ASN A 208 4.34 -1.18 22.14
N ASN A 209 4.03 -2.44 22.46
CA ASN A 209 3.76 -2.88 23.82
C ASN A 209 2.74 -1.99 24.56
N GLY A 210 1.64 -1.66 23.89
CA GLY A 210 0.57 -0.83 24.43
C GLY A 210 0.83 0.67 24.47
N ASN A 211 2.05 1.12 24.14
CA ASN A 211 2.43 2.53 24.06
C ASN A 211 2.19 3.08 22.65
N VAL A 212 1.99 4.39 22.56
CA VAL A 212 1.82 5.11 21.29
C VAL A 212 2.88 6.19 21.19
N ILE A 213 3.55 6.25 20.03
CA ILE A 213 4.51 7.30 19.68
C ILE A 213 4.03 7.95 18.39
N GLU A 214 3.88 9.28 18.38
CA GLU A 214 3.56 10.05 17.18
C GLU A 214 4.86 10.52 16.50
N TYR A 215 4.98 10.28 15.21
CA TYR A 215 5.98 10.83 14.31
C TYR A 215 5.33 11.90 13.42
N ASN A 216 6.10 12.98 13.13
CA ASN A 216 5.67 14.11 12.29
C ASN A 216 6.68 14.40 11.18
#